data_fe672935a1317f09924a13a23374caea
#
_entry.id   fe672935a1317f09924a13a23374caea
#
_cell.length_a   1.000
_cell.length_b   1.000
_cell.length_c   1.000
_cell.angle_alpha   90.00
_cell.angle_beta   90.00
_cell.angle_gamma   90.00
#
_symmetry.space_group_name_H-M   'P 1'
#
loop_
_entity.id
_entity.type
_entity.pdbx_description
1 polymer ?
#
loop_
_entity_poly.entity_id
_entity_poly.type
_entity_poly.pdbx_seq_one_letter_code
_entity_poly.pdbx_strand_id
1 'polypeptide(L)'
;EATTSKEFMLTPNLPRFVRVGDKTSLAASISNMTGKPQAGTVTLILFDPMTEKVISTQKQKFSLVAGKTIGVSFQFTVSDKYEILGCRMIADSGTFSDGEQQLLPVLSNKEHLVETLPMPVRGEETRTFSLDRLFNQQSKTATDRKLTVEFTGNPAWYAIQALPSLSLPTSNNAISWATAYYANTLASFIMNSQPKIKAVFESWKLQGGTKETFLSNLQKNQEVKNIIL
;
A
#
# COMPACT_ATOMS: atom_id res chain seq x y z
N GLU A 1 -13.37 -34.55 17.57
CA GLU A 1 -13.63 -33.32 16.84
C GLU A 1 -14.94 -32.74 17.33
N ALA A 2 -14.94 -31.47 17.79
CA ALA A 2 -16.16 -30.75 18.15
C ALA A 2 -16.47 -29.76 17.03
N THR A 3 -17.63 -29.89 16.41
CA THR A 3 -18.10 -28.94 15.38
C THR A 3 -19.18 -28.06 16.00
N THR A 4 -18.95 -26.74 16.00
CA THR A 4 -19.96 -25.76 16.40
C THR A 4 -20.56 -25.11 15.15
N SER A 5 -21.87 -24.99 15.08
CA SER A 5 -22.55 -24.27 14.01
C SER A 5 -23.59 -23.32 14.60
N LYS A 6 -23.78 -22.16 13.96
CA LYS A 6 -24.89 -21.25 14.29
C LYS A 6 -26.16 -21.74 13.61
N GLU A 7 -27.30 -21.58 14.25
CA GLU A 7 -28.62 -21.91 13.68
C GLU A 7 -28.97 -20.99 12.49
N PHE A 8 -28.51 -19.76 12.52
CA PHE A 8 -28.64 -18.80 11.43
C PHE A 8 -27.29 -18.13 11.20
N MET A 9 -26.79 -18.12 9.96
CA MET A 9 -25.43 -17.69 9.67
C MET A 9 -25.36 -16.90 8.36
N LEU A 10 -24.65 -15.78 8.40
CA LEU A 10 -24.23 -15.03 7.22
C LEU A 10 -22.73 -15.23 6.99
N THR A 11 -22.36 -15.65 5.79
CA THR A 11 -20.97 -15.81 5.39
C THR A 11 -20.69 -14.94 4.17
N PRO A 12 -19.97 -13.82 4.31
CA PRO A 12 -19.53 -13.02 3.18
C PRO A 12 -18.53 -13.79 2.32
N ASN A 13 -18.64 -13.58 1.00
CA ASN A 13 -17.69 -14.06 0.02
C ASN A 13 -17.14 -12.86 -0.73
N LEU A 14 -16.23 -12.14 -0.07
CA LEU A 14 -15.60 -10.95 -0.62
C LEU A 14 -14.30 -11.29 -1.38
N PRO A 15 -13.98 -10.56 -2.45
CA PRO A 15 -12.68 -10.68 -3.10
C PRO A 15 -11.57 -10.18 -2.15
N ARG A 16 -10.35 -10.63 -2.37
CA ARG A 16 -9.19 -10.19 -1.56
C ARG A 16 -8.89 -8.71 -1.72
N PHE A 17 -9.18 -8.16 -2.88
CA PHE A 17 -9.04 -6.73 -3.22
C PHE A 17 -9.94 -6.40 -4.41
N VAL A 18 -10.14 -5.12 -4.66
CA VAL A 18 -10.78 -4.58 -5.87
C VAL A 18 -9.88 -3.49 -6.47
N ARG A 19 -10.10 -3.17 -7.75
CA ARG A 19 -9.37 -2.08 -8.41
C ARG A 19 -10.28 -0.90 -8.68
N VAL A 20 -9.70 0.28 -8.64
CA VAL A 20 -10.40 1.53 -9.01
C VAL A 20 -11.06 1.40 -10.39
N GLY A 21 -12.34 1.75 -10.46
CA GLY A 21 -13.15 1.67 -11.68
C GLY A 21 -13.79 0.30 -11.93
N ASP A 22 -13.47 -0.74 -11.17
CA ASP A 22 -14.13 -2.04 -11.29
C ASP A 22 -15.63 -1.93 -11.01
N LYS A 23 -16.40 -2.65 -11.81
CA LYS A 23 -17.81 -2.95 -11.55
C LYS A 23 -17.90 -4.41 -11.13
N THR A 24 -18.14 -4.64 -9.88
CA THR A 24 -18.15 -5.98 -9.28
C THR A 24 -19.35 -6.18 -8.39
N SER A 25 -19.55 -7.39 -7.91
CA SER A 25 -20.58 -7.71 -6.92
C SER A 25 -19.93 -8.22 -5.65
N LEU A 26 -20.44 -7.75 -4.52
CA LEU A 26 -20.10 -8.25 -3.19
C LEU A 26 -21.17 -9.26 -2.78
N ALA A 27 -20.77 -10.51 -2.62
CA ALA A 27 -21.68 -11.62 -2.38
C ALA A 27 -21.62 -12.11 -0.92
N ALA A 28 -22.69 -12.72 -0.47
CA ALA A 28 -22.73 -13.46 0.78
C ALA A 28 -23.67 -14.67 0.66
N SER A 29 -23.46 -15.66 1.51
CA SER A 29 -24.36 -16.79 1.70
C SER A 29 -25.10 -16.65 3.02
N ILE A 30 -26.39 -16.89 3.03
CA ILE A 30 -27.21 -16.94 4.24
C ILE A 30 -27.67 -18.38 4.43
N SER A 31 -27.35 -18.99 5.56
CA SER A 31 -27.70 -20.37 5.91
C SER A 31 -28.70 -20.39 7.05
N ASN A 32 -29.79 -21.12 6.88
CA ASN A 32 -30.82 -21.34 7.89
C ASN A 32 -30.80 -22.82 8.33
N MET A 33 -30.19 -23.09 9.46
CA MET A 33 -30.16 -24.41 10.10
C MET A 33 -31.27 -24.61 11.14
N THR A 34 -32.16 -23.62 11.27
CA THR A 34 -33.34 -23.74 12.16
C THR A 34 -34.37 -24.67 11.57
N GLY A 35 -35.26 -25.18 12.40
CA GLY A 35 -36.38 -26.04 11.96
C GLY A 35 -37.55 -25.27 11.31
N LYS A 36 -37.43 -23.94 11.12
CA LYS A 36 -38.50 -23.08 10.57
C LYS A 36 -38.00 -22.21 9.42
N PRO A 37 -38.86 -21.86 8.45
CA PRO A 37 -38.50 -20.89 7.43
C PRO A 37 -38.15 -19.55 8.06
N GLN A 38 -37.17 -18.82 7.47
CA GLN A 38 -36.74 -17.50 7.87
C GLN A 38 -36.89 -16.55 6.68
N ALA A 39 -37.40 -15.35 6.94
CA ALA A 39 -37.48 -14.29 5.96
C ALA A 39 -37.07 -12.97 6.61
N GLY A 40 -36.40 -12.12 5.85
CA GLY A 40 -35.86 -10.90 6.41
C GLY A 40 -35.16 -10.02 5.41
N THR A 41 -34.20 -9.26 5.90
CA THR A 41 -33.42 -8.32 5.09
C THR A 41 -31.94 -8.55 5.31
N VAL A 42 -31.18 -8.61 4.23
CA VAL A 42 -29.74 -8.50 4.28
C VAL A 42 -29.31 -7.07 3.89
N THR A 43 -28.42 -6.50 4.67
CA THR A 43 -27.91 -5.13 4.49
C THR A 43 -26.41 -5.18 4.26
N LEU A 44 -25.96 -4.56 3.18
CA LEU A 44 -24.55 -4.22 2.95
C LEU A 44 -24.34 -2.77 3.32
N ILE A 45 -23.35 -2.51 4.16
CA ILE A 45 -22.88 -1.17 4.53
C ILE A 45 -21.43 -1.06 4.13
N LEU A 46 -21.14 -0.16 3.22
CA LEU A 46 -19.77 0.25 2.88
C LEU A 46 -19.45 1.52 3.65
N PHE A 47 -18.31 1.55 4.30
CA PHE A 47 -17.89 2.69 5.12
C PHE A 47 -16.37 2.89 5.02
N ASP A 48 -15.93 4.09 5.34
CA ASP A 48 -14.53 4.43 5.50
C ASP A 48 -14.03 3.90 6.87
N PRO A 49 -13.11 2.94 6.92
CA PRO A 49 -12.68 2.34 8.18
C PRO A 49 -11.88 3.30 9.08
N MET A 50 -11.36 4.41 8.53
CA MET A 50 -10.60 5.41 9.31
C MET A 50 -11.52 6.38 10.05
N THR A 51 -12.67 6.70 9.47
CA THR A 51 -13.63 7.70 10.01
C THR A 51 -14.95 7.10 10.41
N GLU A 52 -15.17 5.82 10.14
CA GLU A 52 -16.46 5.09 10.27
C GLU A 52 -17.63 5.71 9.50
N LYS A 53 -17.35 6.68 8.62
CA LYS A 53 -18.37 7.32 7.80
C LYS A 53 -18.95 6.36 6.79
N VAL A 54 -20.28 6.20 6.81
CA VAL A 54 -20.99 5.38 5.84
C VAL A 54 -20.91 6.03 4.45
N ILE A 55 -20.47 5.22 3.48
CA ILE A 55 -20.35 5.60 2.08
C ILE A 55 -21.59 5.18 1.30
N SER A 56 -22.06 3.95 1.53
CA SER A 56 -23.22 3.37 0.85
C SER A 56 -23.91 2.34 1.72
N THR A 57 -25.21 2.27 1.60
CA THR A 57 -26.03 1.21 2.22
C THR A 57 -26.95 0.63 1.18
N GLN A 58 -26.92 -0.69 1.02
CA GLN A 58 -27.80 -1.42 0.12
C GLN A 58 -28.55 -2.49 0.92
N LYS A 59 -29.83 -2.73 0.58
CA LYS A 59 -30.68 -3.70 1.26
C LYS A 59 -31.34 -4.64 0.25
N GLN A 60 -31.44 -5.90 0.59
CA GLN A 60 -32.10 -6.92 -0.20
C GLN A 60 -32.94 -7.82 0.70
N LYS A 61 -34.17 -8.13 0.30
CA LYS A 61 -35.00 -9.08 1.02
C LYS A 61 -34.59 -10.50 0.69
N PHE A 62 -34.70 -11.40 1.67
CA PHE A 62 -34.52 -12.84 1.49
C PHE A 62 -35.67 -13.61 2.09
N SER A 63 -35.90 -14.81 1.57
CA SER A 63 -36.78 -15.81 2.12
C SER A 63 -36.10 -17.17 1.98
N LEU A 64 -36.01 -17.92 3.06
CA LEU A 64 -35.17 -19.11 3.16
C LEU A 64 -35.86 -20.20 3.96
N VAL A 65 -36.13 -21.33 3.34
CA VAL A 65 -36.72 -22.50 4.02
C VAL A 65 -35.72 -23.12 5.00
N ALA A 66 -36.24 -23.91 5.92
CA ALA A 66 -35.46 -24.64 6.92
C ALA A 66 -34.39 -25.51 6.26
N GLY A 67 -33.19 -25.56 6.81
CA GLY A 67 -32.07 -26.37 6.34
C GLY A 67 -31.48 -25.98 4.98
N LYS A 68 -31.77 -24.78 4.46
CA LYS A 68 -31.26 -24.32 3.16
C LYS A 68 -30.35 -23.13 3.28
N THR A 69 -29.61 -22.90 2.19
CA THR A 69 -28.69 -21.73 2.02
C THR A 69 -29.07 -20.98 0.75
N ILE A 70 -29.02 -19.67 0.78
CA ILE A 70 -29.24 -18.78 -0.36
C ILE A 70 -28.06 -17.83 -0.53
N GLY A 71 -27.69 -17.54 -1.78
CA GLY A 71 -26.72 -16.51 -2.13
C GLY A 71 -27.41 -15.16 -2.32
N VAL A 72 -26.79 -14.11 -1.85
CA VAL A 72 -27.18 -12.71 -2.08
C VAL A 72 -26.00 -11.96 -2.67
N SER A 73 -26.27 -10.93 -3.48
CA SER A 73 -25.22 -10.23 -4.21
C SER A 73 -25.57 -8.74 -4.38
N PHE A 74 -24.63 -7.87 -4.09
CA PHE A 74 -24.79 -6.43 -4.17
C PHE A 74 -23.85 -5.86 -5.22
N GLN A 75 -24.39 -5.12 -6.19
CA GLN A 75 -23.59 -4.45 -7.22
C GLN A 75 -22.85 -3.28 -6.62
N PHE A 76 -21.59 -3.15 -6.99
CA PHE A 76 -20.70 -2.13 -6.46
C PHE A 76 -19.74 -1.63 -7.55
N THR A 77 -19.56 -0.31 -7.60
CA THR A 77 -18.56 0.35 -8.47
C THR A 77 -17.50 0.98 -7.57
N VAL A 78 -16.25 0.61 -7.83
CA VAL A 78 -15.11 1.02 -7.01
C VAL A 78 -14.70 2.44 -7.33
N SER A 79 -14.74 3.33 -6.34
CA SER A 79 -14.27 4.72 -6.43
C SER A 79 -12.78 4.81 -6.11
N ASP A 80 -12.12 5.83 -6.66
CA ASP A 80 -10.72 6.21 -6.40
C ASP A 80 -10.52 7.02 -5.11
N LYS A 81 -11.60 7.27 -4.37
CA LYS A 81 -11.55 8.11 -3.16
C LYS A 81 -11.01 7.40 -1.92
N TYR A 82 -10.98 6.08 -1.94
CA TYR A 82 -10.65 5.26 -0.78
C TYR A 82 -9.63 4.18 -1.16
N GLU A 83 -8.62 3.98 -0.35
CA GLU A 83 -7.62 2.91 -0.50
C GLU A 83 -8.04 1.63 0.20
N ILE A 84 -8.92 1.75 1.21
CA ILE A 84 -9.51 0.64 1.94
C ILE A 84 -10.97 0.95 2.19
N LEU A 85 -11.83 -0.04 2.02
CA LEU A 85 -13.25 0.04 2.35
C LEU A 85 -13.56 -0.93 3.49
N GLY A 86 -14.36 -0.49 4.45
CA GLY A 86 -15.02 -1.36 5.41
C GLY A 86 -16.29 -1.91 4.78
N CYS A 87 -16.43 -3.23 4.76
CA CYS A 87 -17.62 -3.95 4.30
C CYS A 87 -18.29 -4.62 5.49
N ARG A 88 -19.47 -4.16 5.88
CA ARG A 88 -20.28 -4.79 6.91
C ARG A 88 -21.54 -5.35 6.27
N MET A 89 -21.77 -6.65 6.43
CA MET A 89 -22.98 -7.32 5.98
C MET A 89 -23.75 -7.83 7.20
N ILE A 90 -25.07 -7.61 7.21
CA ILE A 90 -25.95 -8.00 8.31
C ILE A 90 -27.18 -8.65 7.70
N ALA A 91 -27.48 -9.89 8.08
CA ALA A 91 -28.74 -10.55 7.78
C ALA A 91 -29.61 -10.54 9.04
N ASP A 92 -30.84 -10.08 8.91
CA ASP A 92 -31.80 -9.97 10.01
C ASP A 92 -33.13 -10.55 9.57
N SER A 93 -33.60 -11.57 10.28
CA SER A 93 -34.91 -12.19 10.10
C SER A 93 -35.95 -11.73 11.15
N GLY A 94 -35.58 -10.80 12.02
CA GLY A 94 -36.38 -10.39 13.17
C GLY A 94 -36.28 -11.34 14.38
N THR A 95 -36.12 -12.65 14.15
CA THR A 95 -35.91 -13.66 15.20
C THR A 95 -34.44 -13.97 15.39
N PHE A 96 -33.70 -14.02 14.28
CA PHE A 96 -32.28 -14.28 14.24
C PHE A 96 -31.57 -13.17 13.45
N SER A 97 -30.40 -12.80 13.91
CA SER A 97 -29.50 -11.92 13.15
C SER A 97 -28.07 -12.43 13.20
N ASP A 98 -27.35 -12.26 12.11
CA ASP A 98 -25.92 -12.50 12.02
C ASP A 98 -25.27 -11.46 11.12
N GLY A 99 -24.03 -11.11 11.41
CA GLY A 99 -23.31 -10.11 10.63
C GLY A 99 -21.82 -10.28 10.73
N GLU A 100 -21.15 -9.88 9.67
CA GLU A 100 -19.70 -9.91 9.58
C GLU A 100 -19.18 -8.62 8.96
N GLN A 101 -18.00 -8.22 9.40
CA GLN A 101 -17.30 -7.05 8.90
C GLN A 101 -15.91 -7.44 8.44
N GLN A 102 -15.55 -7.03 7.24
CA GLN A 102 -14.23 -7.27 6.65
C GLN A 102 -13.72 -5.99 6.01
N LEU A 103 -12.39 -5.88 5.89
CA LEU A 103 -11.72 -4.82 5.14
C LEU A 103 -11.48 -5.28 3.71
N LEU A 104 -11.79 -4.40 2.75
CA LEU A 104 -11.61 -4.64 1.33
C LEU A 104 -10.61 -3.61 0.78
N PRO A 105 -9.36 -4.02 0.47
CA PRO A 105 -8.37 -3.15 -0.14
C PRO A 105 -8.79 -2.71 -1.54
N VAL A 106 -8.57 -1.44 -1.85
CA VAL A 106 -8.82 -0.83 -3.15
C VAL A 106 -7.49 -0.50 -3.79
N LEU A 107 -7.12 -1.23 -4.82
CA LEU A 107 -5.87 -1.01 -5.55
C LEU A 107 -6.06 -0.01 -6.67
N SER A 108 -5.06 0.83 -6.86
CA SER A 108 -5.01 1.69 -8.04
C SER A 108 -4.91 0.85 -9.32
N ASN A 109 -5.51 1.32 -10.40
CA ASN A 109 -5.30 0.82 -11.74
C ASN A 109 -4.21 1.58 -12.50
N LYS A 110 -3.52 2.49 -11.80
CA LYS A 110 -2.38 3.24 -12.33
C LYS A 110 -1.08 2.57 -11.91
N GLU A 111 -0.13 2.51 -12.83
CA GLU A 111 1.24 2.06 -12.59
C GLU A 111 2.16 3.28 -12.49
N HIS A 112 3.03 3.29 -11.48
CA HIS A 112 4.04 4.33 -11.34
C HIS A 112 5.23 3.97 -12.21
N LEU A 113 5.43 4.72 -13.29
CA LEU A 113 6.58 4.55 -14.18
C LEU A 113 7.71 5.49 -13.74
N VAL A 114 8.87 4.90 -13.44
CA VAL A 114 10.09 5.65 -13.12
C VAL A 114 11.08 5.46 -14.25
N GLU A 115 11.57 6.55 -14.80
CA GLU A 115 12.65 6.56 -15.77
C GLU A 115 13.84 7.31 -15.17
N THR A 116 15.00 6.66 -15.14
CA THR A 116 16.22 7.22 -14.59
C THR A 116 17.25 7.40 -15.72
N LEU A 117 17.78 8.58 -15.87
CA LEU A 117 18.84 8.89 -16.84
C LEU A 117 20.08 9.36 -16.08
N PRO A 118 21.15 8.57 -16.07
CA PRO A 118 22.45 9.04 -15.57
C PRO A 118 23.01 10.14 -16.50
N MET A 119 23.39 11.27 -15.91
CA MET A 119 23.91 12.44 -16.65
C MET A 119 25.36 12.74 -16.24
N PRO A 120 26.33 11.88 -16.57
CA PRO A 120 27.73 12.11 -16.20
C PRO A 120 28.30 13.27 -17.00
N VAL A 121 28.89 14.26 -16.31
CA VAL A 121 29.62 15.39 -16.86
C VAL A 121 30.99 15.43 -16.20
N ARG A 122 32.05 15.55 -16.98
CA ARG A 122 33.43 15.53 -16.49
C ARG A 122 34.18 16.81 -16.92
N GLY A 123 34.83 17.46 -15.94
CA GLY A 123 35.56 18.68 -16.21
C GLY A 123 34.68 19.82 -16.72
N GLU A 124 35.19 20.58 -17.68
CA GLU A 124 34.52 21.77 -18.27
C GLU A 124 33.75 21.42 -19.54
N GLU A 125 33.10 20.25 -19.60
CA GLU A 125 32.33 19.86 -20.78
C GLU A 125 30.86 20.26 -20.65
N THR A 126 30.21 20.53 -21.80
CA THR A 126 28.77 20.71 -21.90
C THR A 126 28.16 19.51 -22.58
N ARG A 127 27.16 18.89 -21.95
CA ARG A 127 26.43 17.76 -22.52
C ARG A 127 24.93 18.05 -22.54
N THR A 128 24.27 17.61 -23.57
CA THR A 128 22.80 17.63 -23.69
C THR A 128 22.27 16.23 -23.47
N PHE A 129 21.26 16.11 -22.62
CA PHE A 129 20.58 14.87 -22.31
C PHE A 129 19.11 15.01 -22.66
N SER A 130 18.46 13.93 -23.12
CA SER A 130 17.04 13.92 -23.48
C SER A 130 16.33 12.78 -22.76
N LEU A 131 15.18 13.10 -22.18
CA LEU A 131 14.25 12.15 -21.54
C LEU A 131 13.06 11.92 -22.44
N ASP A 132 13.27 11.41 -23.65
CA ASP A 132 12.24 11.30 -24.68
C ASP A 132 11.08 10.43 -24.24
N ARG A 133 11.34 9.35 -23.52
CA ARG A 133 10.28 8.48 -23.00
C ARG A 133 9.38 9.17 -21.98
N LEU A 134 9.90 10.10 -21.19
CA LEU A 134 9.08 10.84 -20.23
C LEU A 134 8.27 11.95 -20.88
N PHE A 135 8.86 12.68 -21.84
CA PHE A 135 8.26 13.87 -22.42
C PHE A 135 7.49 13.60 -23.72
N ASN A 136 7.96 12.65 -24.53
CA ASN A 136 7.39 12.34 -25.85
C ASN A 136 6.41 11.16 -25.83
N GLN A 137 6.08 10.62 -24.66
CA GLN A 137 5.04 9.60 -24.57
C GLN A 137 3.68 10.16 -24.99
N GLN A 138 3.08 9.54 -25.99
CA GLN A 138 1.73 9.86 -26.45
C GLN A 138 0.63 9.13 -25.65
N SER A 139 0.93 8.73 -24.44
CA SER A 139 -0.06 8.08 -23.58
C SER A 139 -1.16 9.06 -23.17
N LYS A 140 -2.41 8.74 -23.57
CA LYS A 140 -3.59 9.51 -23.17
C LYS A 140 -3.98 9.32 -21.71
N THR A 141 -3.40 8.33 -21.02
CA THR A 141 -3.72 7.94 -19.65
C THR A 141 -2.63 8.36 -18.65
N ALA A 142 -1.47 8.82 -19.10
CA ALA A 142 -0.41 9.29 -18.22
C ALA A 142 -0.78 10.61 -17.55
N THR A 143 -0.75 10.64 -16.23
CA THR A 143 -1.02 11.82 -15.38
C THR A 143 0.14 12.03 -14.41
N ASP A 144 0.16 13.19 -13.77
CA ASP A 144 1.03 13.47 -12.63
C ASP A 144 2.54 13.29 -12.92
N ARG A 145 2.98 13.84 -14.06
CA ARG A 145 4.40 13.80 -14.45
C ARG A 145 5.24 14.63 -13.49
N LYS A 146 6.34 14.06 -13.02
CA LYS A 146 7.32 14.72 -12.18
C LYS A 146 8.73 14.51 -12.75
N LEU A 147 9.49 15.57 -12.87
CA LEU A 147 10.92 15.53 -13.16
C LEU A 147 11.68 15.92 -11.88
N THR A 148 12.61 15.07 -11.49
CA THR A 148 13.57 15.36 -10.42
C THR A 148 14.96 15.32 -11.02
N VAL A 149 15.72 16.40 -10.88
CA VAL A 149 17.13 16.46 -11.28
C VAL A 149 17.97 16.51 -10.02
N GLU A 150 18.86 15.55 -9.87
CA GLU A 150 19.79 15.48 -8.76
C GLU A 150 21.20 15.76 -9.25
N PHE A 151 21.89 16.67 -8.57
CA PHE A 151 23.26 17.01 -8.87
C PHE A 151 24.17 16.58 -7.73
N THR A 152 25.17 15.80 -8.05
CA THR A 152 26.17 15.35 -7.08
C THR A 152 27.57 15.70 -7.57
N GLY A 153 28.18 16.70 -6.97
CA GLY A 153 29.55 17.16 -7.32
C GLY A 153 30.66 16.25 -6.77
N ASN A 154 30.37 15.39 -5.81
CA ASN A 154 31.32 14.48 -5.19
C ASN A 154 30.80 13.03 -5.21
N PRO A 155 31.47 12.08 -5.91
CA PRO A 155 31.04 10.70 -6.00
C PRO A 155 30.88 9.99 -4.65
N ALA A 156 31.57 10.45 -3.60
CA ALA A 156 31.41 9.88 -2.25
C ALA A 156 29.97 9.99 -1.71
N TRP A 157 29.18 10.98 -2.18
CA TRP A 157 27.80 11.11 -1.84
C TRP A 157 26.92 9.95 -2.33
N TYR A 158 27.22 9.38 -3.49
CA TYR A 158 26.51 8.17 -3.98
C TYR A 158 26.72 6.98 -3.05
N ALA A 159 27.97 6.80 -2.57
CA ALA A 159 28.24 5.75 -1.59
C ALA A 159 27.45 5.98 -0.30
N ILE A 160 27.36 7.23 0.19
CA ILE A 160 26.61 7.58 1.39
C ILE A 160 25.10 7.35 1.20
N GLN A 161 24.56 7.73 0.04
CA GLN A 161 23.14 7.52 -0.27
C GLN A 161 22.76 6.05 -0.40
N ALA A 162 23.69 5.19 -0.85
CA ALA A 162 23.47 3.75 -0.93
C ALA A 162 23.57 3.01 0.42
N LEU A 163 24.15 3.65 1.45
CA LEU A 163 24.40 2.99 2.73
C LEU A 163 23.13 2.53 3.46
N PRO A 164 22.02 3.28 3.50
CA PRO A 164 20.81 2.80 4.16
C PRO A 164 20.29 1.49 3.60
N SER A 165 20.37 1.29 2.28
CA SER A 165 19.93 0.04 1.64
C SER A 165 20.88 -1.14 1.89
N LEU A 166 22.15 -0.88 2.18
CA LEU A 166 23.17 -1.87 2.41
C LEU A 166 23.47 -2.10 3.91
N SER A 167 22.99 -1.23 4.78
CA SER A 167 23.35 -1.22 6.21
C SER A 167 22.72 -2.36 7.00
N LEU A 168 21.65 -2.96 6.48
CA LEU A 168 20.95 -4.07 7.11
C LEU A 168 21.09 -5.34 6.28
N PRO A 169 21.24 -6.51 6.92
CA PRO A 169 21.27 -7.76 6.19
C PRO A 169 19.90 -8.05 5.56
N THR A 170 19.88 -8.43 4.29
CA THR A 170 18.65 -8.76 3.55
C THR A 170 18.13 -10.16 3.87
N SER A 171 18.98 -11.01 4.45
CA SER A 171 18.65 -12.38 4.84
C SER A 171 19.56 -12.84 5.99
N ASN A 172 19.12 -13.85 6.73
CA ASN A 172 19.87 -14.36 7.87
C ASN A 172 20.96 -15.39 7.43
N ASN A 173 21.94 -14.90 6.68
CA ASN A 173 23.11 -15.70 6.25
C ASN A 173 24.40 -14.89 6.39
N ALA A 174 25.54 -15.59 6.44
CA ALA A 174 26.85 -15.00 6.66
C ALA A 174 27.23 -13.94 5.61
N ILE A 175 26.85 -14.15 4.34
CA ILE A 175 27.17 -13.23 3.25
C ILE A 175 26.43 -11.91 3.45
N SER A 176 25.14 -11.95 3.77
CA SER A 176 24.31 -10.76 4.03
C SER A 176 24.85 -9.96 5.22
N TRP A 177 25.23 -10.63 6.30
CA TRP A 177 25.82 -9.99 7.47
C TRP A 177 27.20 -9.39 7.16
N ALA A 178 28.05 -10.09 6.42
CA ALA A 178 29.36 -9.58 5.99
C ALA A 178 29.22 -8.35 5.08
N THR A 179 28.27 -8.36 4.16
CA THR A 179 27.98 -7.22 3.28
C THR A 179 27.53 -6.01 4.09
N ALA A 180 26.59 -6.19 5.01
CA ALA A 180 26.12 -5.11 5.88
C ALA A 180 27.24 -4.55 6.77
N TYR A 181 28.07 -5.42 7.34
CA TYR A 181 29.23 -5.01 8.13
C TYR A 181 30.23 -4.21 7.31
N TYR A 182 30.58 -4.70 6.10
CA TYR A 182 31.49 -4.00 5.21
C TYR A 182 30.96 -2.63 4.79
N ALA A 183 29.68 -2.55 4.40
CA ALA A 183 29.03 -1.31 4.01
C ALA A 183 29.05 -0.28 5.16
N ASN A 184 28.70 -0.69 6.38
CA ASN A 184 28.73 0.19 7.56
C ASN A 184 30.16 0.64 7.93
N THR A 185 31.15 -0.24 7.79
CA THR A 185 32.56 0.10 8.05
C THR A 185 33.06 1.12 7.01
N LEU A 186 32.75 0.90 5.74
CA LEU A 186 33.11 1.81 4.65
C LEU A 186 32.44 3.18 4.84
N ALA A 187 31.20 3.20 5.25
CA ALA A 187 30.47 4.41 5.59
C ALA A 187 31.17 5.21 6.68
N SER A 188 31.50 4.54 7.76
CA SER A 188 32.18 5.16 8.90
C SER A 188 33.54 5.72 8.47
N PHE A 189 34.26 4.99 7.62
CA PHE A 189 35.54 5.45 7.06
C PHE A 189 35.34 6.71 6.20
N ILE A 190 34.40 6.72 5.26
CA ILE A 190 34.11 7.85 4.39
C ILE A 190 33.69 9.07 5.22
N MET A 191 32.80 8.89 6.18
CA MET A 191 32.37 9.99 7.07
C MET A 191 33.51 10.61 7.85
N ASN A 192 34.43 9.78 8.36
CA ASN A 192 35.55 10.25 9.17
C ASN A 192 36.69 10.82 8.31
N SER A 193 36.87 10.36 7.09
CA SER A 193 37.94 10.83 6.18
C SER A 193 37.57 12.12 5.43
N GLN A 194 36.29 12.50 5.37
CA GLN A 194 35.81 13.66 4.66
C GLN A 194 35.17 14.70 5.62
N PRO A 195 35.93 15.71 6.08
CA PRO A 195 35.44 16.66 7.07
C PRO A 195 34.15 17.40 6.67
N LYS A 196 33.99 17.70 5.36
CA LYS A 196 32.78 18.34 4.83
C LYS A 196 31.55 17.46 4.96
N ILE A 197 31.69 16.17 4.71
CA ILE A 197 30.60 15.18 4.86
C ILE A 197 30.21 15.08 6.33
N LYS A 198 31.20 14.94 7.20
CA LYS A 198 30.98 14.89 8.66
C LYS A 198 30.25 16.14 9.16
N ALA A 199 30.65 17.32 8.72
CA ALA A 199 30.00 18.58 9.11
C ALA A 199 28.53 18.65 8.68
N VAL A 200 28.17 18.14 7.50
CA VAL A 200 26.78 18.08 7.04
C VAL A 200 25.96 17.13 7.93
N PHE A 201 26.48 15.96 8.25
CA PHE A 201 25.77 15.03 9.15
C PHE A 201 25.63 15.56 10.57
N GLU A 202 26.65 16.23 11.09
CA GLU A 202 26.58 16.90 12.40
C GLU A 202 25.57 18.05 12.41
N SER A 203 25.51 18.85 11.33
CA SER A 203 24.47 19.86 11.15
C SER A 203 23.05 19.26 11.14
N TRP A 204 22.85 18.17 10.45
CA TRP A 204 21.55 17.47 10.43
C TRP A 204 21.18 16.90 11.82
N LYS A 205 22.16 16.39 12.53
CA LYS A 205 21.98 15.90 13.90
C LYS A 205 21.59 17.02 14.87
N LEU A 206 22.15 18.21 14.70
CA LEU A 206 21.82 19.39 15.50
C LEU A 206 20.44 19.99 15.17
N GLN A 207 19.97 19.85 13.94
CA GLN A 207 18.66 20.35 13.47
C GLN A 207 17.45 19.53 13.93
N GLY A 208 17.64 18.46 14.66
CA GLY A 208 16.53 17.67 15.15
C GLY A 208 16.85 16.19 15.35
N GLY A 209 18.03 15.92 15.83
CA GLY A 209 18.77 14.68 16.07
C GLY A 209 18.06 13.42 16.58
N THR A 210 16.81 13.18 16.29
CA THR A 210 16.23 11.85 16.46
C THR A 210 16.51 11.00 15.23
N LYS A 211 16.54 9.67 15.44
CA LYS A 211 16.70 8.68 14.37
C LYS A 211 15.65 8.87 13.25
N GLU A 212 14.47 9.36 13.62
CA GLU A 212 13.35 9.65 12.73
C GLU A 212 13.56 10.92 11.90
N THR A 213 14.20 11.96 12.44
CA THR A 213 14.48 13.19 11.70
C THR A 213 15.60 12.98 10.68
N PHE A 214 16.57 12.15 11.02
CA PHE A 214 17.63 11.72 10.12
C PHE A 214 17.06 10.89 8.96
N LEU A 215 16.20 9.90 9.27
CA LEU A 215 15.44 9.15 8.29
C LEU A 215 14.52 10.05 7.48
N SER A 216 13.87 11.06 8.07
CA SER A 216 13.02 12.03 7.36
C SER A 216 13.80 12.88 6.37
N ASN A 217 15.02 13.28 6.67
CA ASN A 217 15.87 14.04 5.75
C ASN A 217 16.43 13.14 4.63
N LEU A 218 16.72 11.88 4.92
CA LEU A 218 17.02 10.85 3.92
C LEU A 218 15.77 10.46 3.11
N GLN A 219 14.60 10.40 3.75
CA GLN A 219 13.31 10.11 3.10
C GLN A 219 12.76 11.25 2.25
N LYS A 220 13.18 12.49 2.49
CA LYS A 220 12.90 13.61 1.60
C LYS A 220 13.70 13.50 0.30
N ASN A 221 14.77 12.71 0.30
CA ASN A 221 15.43 12.30 -0.92
C ASN A 221 14.59 11.19 -1.56
N GLN A 222 14.00 11.46 -2.71
CA GLN A 222 12.95 10.66 -3.35
C GLN A 222 13.43 9.30 -3.83
N GLU A 223 14.73 9.12 -4.06
CA GLU A 223 15.33 7.84 -4.40
C GLU A 223 15.31 6.86 -3.23
N VAL A 224 15.55 7.34 -2.01
CA VAL A 224 15.45 6.50 -0.80
C VAL A 224 14.01 6.07 -0.54
N LYS A 225 13.05 6.91 -0.88
CA LYS A 225 11.62 6.59 -0.74
C LYS A 225 11.16 5.45 -1.66
N ASN A 226 11.71 5.37 -2.87
CA ASN A 226 11.40 4.33 -3.85
C ASN A 226 12.09 2.98 -3.56
N ILE A 227 13.06 2.95 -2.65
CA ILE A 227 13.77 1.73 -2.22
C ILE A 227 13.14 1.13 -0.95
N ILE A 228 12.42 1.93 -0.15
CA ILE A 228 11.83 1.52 1.14
C ILE A 228 10.36 1.06 0.98
N LEU A 229 9.71 1.37 -0.13
CA LEU A 229 8.36 0.91 -0.50
C LEU A 229 8.42 -0.25 -1.48
#